data_78391f936243ed772fbeba4c960046c0
#
_entry.id   78391f936243ed772fbeba4c960046c0
#
_cell.length_a   1.000
_cell.length_b   1.000
_cell.length_c   1.000
_cell.angle_alpha   90.00
_cell.angle_beta   90.00
_cell.angle_gamma   90.00
#
_symmetry.space_group_name_H-M   'P 1'
#
loop_
_entity.id
_entity.type
_entity.pdbx_description
1 polymer ?
#
loop_
_entity_poly.entity_id
_entity_poly.type
_entity_poly.pdbx_seq_one_letter_code
_entity_poly.pdbx_strand_id
1 'polypeptide(L)'
;DKTVNIIKSFPSVKLIEIPPSDFGHGKTRNLGIENTAGDFIAILTQDAIPINNRWLENFVASINQDDRIAGVFGRHVANKIASPFTRNELEQHFDGFLNEPIVGLDDKKRYQIDEGYRKFLYFFSDNNALIRRSIWEKFPYPDVDFAEDQAWAKVIIEAGYLKAYSSTAVV
;
A
#
# COMPACT_ATOMS: atom_id res chain seq x y z
N ASP A 1 -0.38 8.96 25.45
CA ASP A 1 0.63 9.67 24.67
C ASP A 1 0.10 11.05 24.22
N LYS A 2 0.84 11.79 23.40
CA LYS A 2 0.44 13.14 22.97
C LYS A 2 -0.19 13.15 21.55
N THR A 3 -0.36 12.00 20.90
CA THR A 3 -0.76 11.90 19.50
C THR A 3 -2.09 12.59 19.22
N VAL A 4 -3.12 12.29 20.01
CA VAL A 4 -4.46 12.90 19.86
C VAL A 4 -4.39 14.44 19.99
N ASN A 5 -3.64 14.95 20.94
CA ASN A 5 -3.49 16.41 21.13
C ASN A 5 -2.76 17.07 19.96
N ILE A 6 -1.75 16.38 19.39
CA ILE A 6 -1.03 16.85 18.20
C ILE A 6 -2.00 16.89 17.01
N ILE A 7 -2.75 15.81 16.75
CA ILE A 7 -3.70 15.76 15.64
C ILE A 7 -4.75 16.88 15.77
N LYS A 8 -5.31 17.09 16.97
CA LYS A 8 -6.29 18.14 17.23
C LYS A 8 -5.74 19.57 17.01
N SER A 9 -4.43 19.76 16.96
CA SER A 9 -3.84 21.05 16.59
C SER A 9 -3.85 21.34 15.07
N PHE A 10 -4.25 20.37 14.25
CA PHE A 10 -4.40 20.52 12.79
C PHE A 10 -5.89 20.52 12.40
N PRO A 11 -6.56 21.68 12.26
CA PRO A 11 -8.01 21.74 12.04
C PRO A 11 -8.51 21.07 10.75
N SER A 12 -7.63 20.93 9.76
CA SER A 12 -7.93 20.27 8.48
C SER A 12 -7.86 18.74 8.54
N VAL A 13 -7.37 18.17 9.66
CA VAL A 13 -7.22 16.72 9.82
C VAL A 13 -8.44 16.16 10.52
N LYS A 14 -9.11 15.20 9.89
CA LYS A 14 -10.22 14.45 10.50
C LYS A 14 -9.66 13.35 11.40
N LEU A 15 -9.89 13.44 12.70
CA LEU A 15 -9.55 12.39 13.65
C LEU A 15 -10.74 11.43 13.82
N ILE A 16 -10.47 10.13 13.70
CA ILE A 16 -11.42 9.05 13.99
C ILE A 16 -10.83 8.23 15.13
N GLU A 17 -11.45 8.27 16.28
CA GLU A 17 -11.07 7.48 17.45
C GLU A 17 -11.96 6.23 17.53
N ILE A 18 -11.36 5.06 17.67
CA ILE A 18 -12.06 3.78 17.79
C ILE A 18 -11.64 3.07 19.08
N PRO A 19 -12.52 2.28 19.73
CA PRO A 19 -12.12 1.43 20.83
C PRO A 19 -11.07 0.39 20.40
N PRO A 20 -10.13 0.00 21.28
CA PRO A 20 -9.15 -1.06 20.95
C PRO A 20 -9.79 -2.38 20.52
N SER A 21 -10.99 -2.72 21.03
CA SER A 21 -11.75 -3.91 20.62
C SER A 21 -12.18 -3.91 19.16
N ASP A 22 -12.32 -2.72 18.56
CA ASP A 22 -12.83 -2.54 17.21
C ASP A 22 -11.67 -2.43 16.18
N PHE A 23 -10.44 -2.38 16.69
CA PHE A 23 -9.27 -2.34 15.84
C PHE A 23 -9.09 -3.66 15.07
N GLY A 24 -8.74 -3.54 13.82
CA GLY A 24 -8.27 -4.58 12.93
C GLY A 24 -7.67 -3.90 11.71
N HIS A 25 -6.56 -4.39 11.20
CA HIS A 25 -5.83 -3.69 10.14
C HIS A 25 -6.73 -3.38 8.94
N GLY A 26 -7.39 -4.38 8.35
CA GLY A 26 -8.26 -4.20 7.19
C GLY A 26 -9.49 -3.34 7.48
N LYS A 27 -10.23 -3.66 8.55
CA LYS A 27 -11.45 -2.91 8.89
C LYS A 27 -11.19 -1.46 9.28
N THR A 28 -10.06 -1.17 9.95
CA THR A 28 -9.69 0.21 10.30
C THR A 28 -9.30 1.02 9.06
N ARG A 29 -8.60 0.39 8.10
CA ARG A 29 -8.35 1.03 6.80
C ARG A 29 -9.64 1.30 6.03
N ASN A 30 -10.54 0.33 5.95
CA ASN A 30 -11.85 0.51 5.31
C ASN A 30 -12.61 1.68 5.95
N LEU A 31 -12.67 1.75 7.27
CA LEU A 31 -13.31 2.87 7.99
C LEU A 31 -12.64 4.22 7.62
N GLY A 32 -11.32 4.26 7.54
CA GLY A 32 -10.58 5.46 7.12
C GLY A 32 -10.96 5.86 5.69
N ILE A 33 -10.99 4.92 4.76
CA ILE A 33 -11.32 5.15 3.35
C ILE A 33 -12.77 5.63 3.18
N GLU A 34 -13.73 5.02 3.87
CA GLU A 34 -15.15 5.43 3.88
C GLU A 34 -15.33 6.88 4.32
N ASN A 35 -14.42 7.38 5.14
CA ASN A 35 -14.43 8.74 5.63
C ASN A 35 -13.66 9.75 4.75
N THR A 36 -13.29 9.35 3.55
CA THR A 36 -12.66 10.20 2.50
C THR A 36 -13.53 10.25 1.25
N ALA A 37 -13.26 11.19 0.34
CA ALA A 37 -14.05 11.36 -0.89
C ALA A 37 -13.22 11.39 -2.18
N GLY A 38 -11.89 11.23 -2.12
CA GLY A 38 -11.02 11.27 -3.30
C GLY A 38 -11.15 10.02 -4.17
N ASP A 39 -10.91 10.15 -5.48
CA ASP A 39 -10.86 9.03 -6.43
C ASP A 39 -9.67 8.10 -6.16
N PHE A 40 -8.62 8.63 -5.57
CA PHE A 40 -7.47 7.91 -5.08
C PHE A 40 -7.33 8.10 -3.57
N ILE A 41 -6.92 7.05 -2.88
CA ILE A 41 -6.71 7.05 -1.45
C ILE A 41 -5.24 6.76 -1.19
N ALA A 42 -4.52 7.74 -0.63
CA ALA A 42 -3.17 7.53 -0.14
C ALA A 42 -3.22 6.94 1.27
N ILE A 43 -2.48 5.85 1.47
CA ILE A 43 -2.35 5.17 2.75
C ILE A 43 -0.90 5.31 3.20
N LEU A 44 -0.74 5.72 4.45
CA LEU A 44 0.57 5.93 5.07
C LEU A 44 0.49 5.50 6.53
N THR A 45 1.45 4.71 6.99
CA THR A 45 1.55 4.38 8.40
C THR A 45 2.19 5.52 9.20
N GLN A 46 1.96 5.54 10.49
CA GLN A 46 2.35 6.62 11.40
C GLN A 46 3.87 6.88 11.47
N ASP A 47 4.67 5.89 11.11
CA ASP A 47 6.13 5.89 11.14
C ASP A 47 6.78 6.08 9.76
N ALA A 48 5.98 6.13 8.70
CA ALA A 48 6.44 6.39 7.35
C ALA A 48 6.39 7.91 7.06
N ILE A 49 7.50 8.44 6.58
CA ILE A 49 7.64 9.88 6.28
C ILE A 49 8.06 10.05 4.82
N PRO A 50 7.23 10.70 3.98
CA PRO A 50 7.62 11.01 2.60
C PRO A 50 8.92 11.81 2.54
N ILE A 51 9.87 11.36 1.72
CA ILE A 51 11.19 11.99 1.64
C ILE A 51 11.20 13.33 0.89
N ASN A 52 10.13 13.62 0.13
CA ASN A 52 9.99 14.87 -0.62
C ASN A 52 8.52 15.22 -0.90
N ASN A 53 8.28 16.44 -1.39
CA ASN A 53 6.93 16.97 -1.67
C ASN A 53 6.30 16.46 -2.98
N ARG A 54 7.01 15.62 -3.76
CA ARG A 54 6.48 15.00 -4.99
C ARG A 54 5.93 13.59 -4.75
N TRP A 55 5.94 13.13 -3.52
CA TRP A 55 5.51 11.78 -3.13
C TRP A 55 4.13 11.42 -3.69
N LEU A 56 3.11 12.27 -3.47
CA LEU A 56 1.75 12.01 -3.97
C LEU A 56 1.67 12.13 -5.49
N GLU A 57 2.35 13.10 -6.10
CA GLU A 57 2.44 13.26 -7.56
C GLU A 57 3.01 11.99 -8.21
N ASN A 58 4.06 11.42 -7.64
CA ASN A 58 4.69 10.19 -8.14
C ASN A 58 3.74 8.99 -8.07
N PHE A 59 2.95 8.88 -7.03
CA PHE A 59 1.92 7.85 -6.93
C PHE A 59 0.82 8.03 -7.98
N VAL A 60 0.31 9.25 -8.14
CA VAL A 60 -0.74 9.54 -9.13
C VAL A 60 -0.24 9.28 -10.55
N ALA A 61 1.01 9.63 -10.86
CA ALA A 61 1.63 9.30 -12.13
C ALA A 61 1.72 7.78 -12.36
N SER A 62 2.04 7.01 -11.32
CA SER A 62 2.15 5.55 -11.43
C SER A 62 0.79 4.87 -11.60
N ILE A 63 -0.26 5.28 -10.87
CA ILE A 63 -1.58 4.64 -10.94
C ILE A 63 -2.32 4.96 -12.25
N ASN A 64 -1.99 6.08 -12.89
CA ASN A 64 -2.60 6.51 -14.16
C ASN A 64 -1.94 5.90 -15.40
N GLN A 65 -0.95 5.00 -15.25
CA GLN A 65 -0.35 4.31 -16.40
C GLN A 65 -1.28 3.28 -17.04
N ASP A 66 -2.20 2.70 -16.26
CA ASP A 66 -3.24 1.77 -16.76
C ASP A 66 -4.46 1.86 -15.82
N ASP A 67 -5.66 1.96 -16.37
CA ASP A 67 -6.90 2.04 -15.59
C ASP A 67 -7.20 0.77 -14.78
N ARG A 68 -6.57 -0.35 -15.12
CA ARG A 68 -6.66 -1.61 -14.37
C ARG A 68 -5.77 -1.63 -13.12
N ILE A 69 -4.87 -0.65 -12.93
CA ILE A 69 -4.07 -0.60 -11.71
C ILE A 69 -4.97 -0.26 -10.54
N ALA A 70 -5.16 -1.26 -9.66
CA ALA A 70 -5.96 -1.13 -8.45
C ALA A 70 -5.25 -0.37 -7.36
N GLY A 71 -3.94 -0.57 -7.25
CA GLY A 71 -3.11 0.09 -6.25
C GLY A 71 -1.64 0.12 -6.63
N VAL A 72 -0.94 1.09 -6.07
CA VAL A 72 0.50 1.31 -6.21
C VAL A 72 1.11 1.32 -4.83
N PHE A 73 2.16 0.54 -4.60
CA PHE A 73 2.98 0.68 -3.41
C PHE A 73 4.30 1.38 -3.73
N GLY A 74 4.81 2.12 -2.76
CA GLY A 74 6.02 2.90 -2.92
C GLY A 74 7.26 2.23 -2.31
N ARG A 75 8.42 2.83 -2.56
CA ARG A 75 9.70 2.40 -2.01
C ARG A 75 9.80 2.80 -0.53
N HIS A 76 10.34 1.89 0.27
CA HIS A 76 10.77 2.21 1.62
C HIS A 76 12.30 2.30 1.65
N VAL A 77 12.82 3.26 2.41
CA VAL A 77 14.24 3.35 2.71
C VAL A 77 14.47 3.21 4.21
N ALA A 78 15.52 2.51 4.57
CA ALA A 78 15.85 2.33 5.97
C ALA A 78 16.23 3.66 6.63
N ASN A 79 15.80 3.87 7.86
CA ASN A 79 16.19 5.05 8.62
C ASN A 79 17.72 5.07 8.88
N LYS A 80 18.25 6.23 9.31
CA LYS A 80 19.69 6.46 9.45
C LYS A 80 20.37 5.57 10.50
N ILE A 81 19.63 5.03 11.46
CA ILE A 81 20.16 4.17 12.53
C ILE A 81 20.06 2.68 12.21
N ALA A 82 19.41 2.31 11.10
CA ALA A 82 19.30 0.92 10.69
C ALA A 82 20.69 0.32 10.38
N SER A 83 20.83 -0.99 10.66
CA SER A 83 22.05 -1.72 10.37
C SER A 83 22.36 -1.72 8.86
N PRO A 84 23.65 -1.84 8.44
CA PRO A 84 23.97 -2.02 7.02
C PRO A 84 23.29 -3.24 6.40
N PHE A 85 23.10 -4.31 7.16
CA PHE A 85 22.38 -5.51 6.73
C PHE A 85 20.92 -5.20 6.41
N THR A 86 20.20 -4.55 7.33
CA THR A 86 18.81 -4.14 7.14
C THR A 86 18.64 -3.22 5.93
N ARG A 87 19.57 -2.28 5.74
CA ARG A 87 19.56 -1.39 4.55
C ARG A 87 19.67 -2.17 3.26
N ASN A 88 20.65 -3.07 3.19
CA ASN A 88 20.89 -3.88 2.00
C ASN A 88 19.71 -4.82 1.68
N GLU A 89 19.13 -5.46 2.69
CA GLU A 89 17.95 -6.30 2.50
C GLU A 89 16.77 -5.50 1.94
N LEU A 90 16.51 -4.32 2.50
CA LEU A 90 15.42 -3.45 2.07
C LEU A 90 15.65 -2.95 0.63
N GLU A 91 16.86 -2.54 0.30
CA GLU A 91 17.24 -2.11 -1.05
C GLU A 91 17.03 -3.24 -2.05
N GLN A 92 17.58 -4.43 -1.79
CA GLN A 92 17.43 -5.59 -2.69
C GLN A 92 15.97 -6.00 -2.87
N HIS A 93 15.18 -5.94 -1.80
CA HIS A 93 13.76 -6.25 -1.87
C HIS A 93 13.02 -5.33 -2.85
N PHE A 94 13.17 -4.02 -2.71
CA PHE A 94 12.48 -3.07 -3.58
C PHE A 94 13.10 -2.98 -4.99
N ASP A 95 14.39 -3.23 -5.15
CA ASP A 95 15.03 -3.31 -6.46
C ASP A 95 14.50 -4.49 -7.29
N GLY A 96 14.01 -5.55 -6.63
CA GLY A 96 13.35 -6.67 -7.29
C GLY A 96 12.11 -6.29 -8.10
N PHE A 97 11.46 -5.15 -7.81
CA PHE A 97 10.29 -4.67 -8.55
C PHE A 97 10.62 -3.70 -9.71
N LEU A 98 11.90 -3.30 -9.88
CA LEU A 98 12.27 -2.33 -10.92
C LEU A 98 12.09 -2.87 -12.34
N ASN A 99 12.29 -4.18 -12.55
CA ASN A 99 12.18 -4.80 -13.87
C ASN A 99 10.72 -5.05 -14.29
N GLU A 100 9.83 -5.25 -13.33
CA GLU A 100 8.38 -5.46 -13.54
C GLU A 100 7.59 -4.54 -12.61
N PRO A 101 7.56 -3.22 -12.89
CA PRO A 101 6.88 -2.26 -12.00
C PRO A 101 5.35 -2.32 -12.08
N ILE A 102 4.78 -2.94 -13.12
CA ILE A 102 3.34 -3.19 -13.25
C ILE A 102 3.14 -4.69 -13.38
N VAL A 103 2.36 -5.26 -12.46
CA VAL A 103 2.23 -6.70 -12.28
C VAL A 103 0.76 -7.11 -12.31
N GLY A 104 0.46 -8.17 -13.04
CA GLY A 104 -0.83 -8.85 -13.08
C GLY A 104 -0.66 -10.35 -13.23
N LEU A 105 -1.76 -11.09 -13.21
CA LEU A 105 -1.76 -12.55 -13.42
C LEU A 105 -1.72 -12.86 -14.92
N ASP A 106 -0.54 -12.95 -15.50
CA ASP A 106 -0.29 -13.26 -16.91
C ASP A 106 0.01 -14.74 -17.18
N ASP A 107 0.67 -15.44 -16.26
CA ASP A 107 0.99 -16.88 -16.38
C ASP A 107 0.17 -17.73 -15.40
N LYS A 108 -1.00 -18.18 -15.85
CA LYS A 108 -1.89 -19.05 -15.07
C LYS A 108 -1.29 -20.42 -14.74
N LYS A 109 -0.38 -20.95 -15.58
CA LYS A 109 0.27 -22.23 -15.30
C LYS A 109 1.30 -22.08 -14.19
N ARG A 110 2.14 -21.06 -14.30
CA ARG A 110 3.12 -20.71 -13.26
C ARG A 110 2.42 -20.41 -11.94
N TYR A 111 1.30 -19.69 -11.98
CA TYR A 111 0.51 -19.38 -10.80
C TYR A 111 0.07 -20.63 -10.01
N GLN A 112 -0.26 -21.72 -10.70
CA GLN A 112 -0.69 -22.96 -10.05
C GLN A 112 0.43 -23.69 -9.34
N ILE A 113 1.66 -23.64 -9.86
CA ILE A 113 2.76 -24.50 -9.42
C ILE A 113 3.89 -23.75 -8.69
N ASP A 114 4.03 -22.43 -8.89
CA ASP A 114 5.14 -21.62 -8.36
C ASP A 114 4.67 -20.74 -7.19
N GLU A 115 5.06 -21.12 -5.98
CA GLU A 115 4.75 -20.35 -4.77
C GLU A 115 5.46 -18.99 -4.75
N GLY A 116 6.70 -18.91 -5.26
CA GLY A 116 7.46 -17.67 -5.35
C GLY A 116 6.77 -16.64 -6.24
N TYR A 117 6.24 -17.10 -7.38
CA TYR A 117 5.44 -16.25 -8.26
C TYR A 117 4.16 -15.73 -7.60
N ARG A 118 3.44 -16.58 -6.85
CA ARG A 118 2.27 -16.13 -6.09
C ARG A 118 2.64 -15.10 -5.02
N LYS A 119 3.74 -15.31 -4.29
CA LYS A 119 4.23 -14.33 -3.30
C LYS A 119 4.60 -13.00 -3.96
N PHE A 120 5.24 -13.02 -5.12
CA PHE A 120 5.54 -11.82 -5.89
C PHE A 120 4.25 -11.10 -6.34
N LEU A 121 3.26 -11.83 -6.85
CA LEU A 121 1.96 -11.27 -7.26
C LEU A 121 1.21 -10.63 -6.08
N TYR A 122 1.25 -11.26 -4.90
CA TYR A 122 0.50 -10.81 -3.73
C TYR A 122 1.20 -9.76 -2.89
N PHE A 123 2.52 -9.58 -3.07
CA PHE A 123 3.21 -8.56 -2.31
C PHE A 123 2.59 -7.18 -2.57
N PHE A 124 2.18 -6.54 -1.51
CA PHE A 124 1.72 -5.16 -1.47
C PHE A 124 2.10 -4.59 -0.11
N SER A 125 2.35 -3.29 -0.01
CA SER A 125 2.70 -2.67 1.26
C SER A 125 1.98 -1.34 1.41
N ASP A 126 0.95 -1.34 2.23
CA ASP A 126 0.18 -0.13 2.53
C ASP A 126 0.76 0.71 3.67
N ASN A 127 2.00 0.42 4.09
CA ASN A 127 2.81 1.41 4.80
C ASN A 127 3.05 2.67 3.95
N ASN A 128 3.03 2.52 2.63
CA ASN A 128 3.29 3.57 1.65
C ASN A 128 2.59 3.19 0.34
N ALA A 129 1.32 3.54 0.19
CA ALA A 129 0.52 3.12 -0.95
C ALA A 129 -0.49 4.17 -1.42
N LEU A 130 -0.93 4.01 -2.67
CA LEU A 130 -2.10 4.68 -3.25
C LEU A 130 -3.02 3.63 -3.85
N ILE A 131 -4.31 3.70 -3.56
CA ILE A 131 -5.30 2.79 -4.14
C ILE A 131 -6.40 3.54 -4.89
N ARG A 132 -7.00 2.88 -5.88
CA ARG A 132 -8.11 3.41 -6.67
C ARG A 132 -9.44 3.12 -5.98
N ARG A 133 -10.21 4.16 -5.63
CA ARG A 133 -11.50 4.05 -4.94
C ARG A 133 -12.47 3.12 -5.65
N SER A 134 -12.66 3.28 -6.95
CA SER A 134 -13.63 2.48 -7.73
C SER A 134 -13.33 0.98 -7.74
N ILE A 135 -12.10 0.57 -7.43
CA ILE A 135 -11.70 -0.83 -7.28
C ILE A 135 -11.86 -1.26 -5.82
N TRP A 136 -11.44 -0.42 -4.86
CA TRP A 136 -11.66 -0.68 -3.44
C TRP A 136 -13.15 -0.86 -3.10
N GLU A 137 -14.06 -0.06 -3.66
CA GLU A 137 -15.52 -0.20 -3.47
C GLU A 137 -16.05 -1.58 -3.88
N LYS A 138 -15.42 -2.23 -4.85
CA LYS A 138 -15.74 -3.61 -5.26
C LYS A 138 -15.04 -4.65 -4.39
N PHE A 139 -13.85 -4.34 -3.94
CA PHE A 139 -12.95 -5.23 -3.21
C PHE A 139 -12.34 -4.47 -2.03
N PRO A 140 -13.09 -4.28 -0.93
CA PRO A 140 -12.52 -3.66 0.27
C PRO A 140 -11.45 -4.56 0.90
N TYR A 141 -10.63 -3.98 1.78
CA TYR A 141 -9.65 -4.77 2.53
C TYR A 141 -10.34 -5.88 3.31
N PRO A 142 -9.83 -7.11 3.23
CA PRO A 142 -10.37 -8.22 4.01
C PRO A 142 -10.10 -8.04 5.52
N ASP A 143 -11.01 -8.50 6.35
CA ASP A 143 -10.84 -8.51 7.81
C ASP A 143 -10.06 -9.77 8.19
N VAL A 144 -8.73 -9.65 8.19
CA VAL A 144 -7.78 -10.70 8.57
C VAL A 144 -6.84 -10.16 9.65
N ASP A 145 -6.31 -11.06 10.48
CA ASP A 145 -5.47 -10.68 11.61
C ASP A 145 -4.12 -10.08 11.20
N PHE A 146 -3.61 -10.48 10.02
CA PHE A 146 -2.29 -10.05 9.54
C PHE A 146 -2.21 -10.08 8.00
N ALA A 147 -1.38 -9.19 7.43
CA ALA A 147 -1.11 -9.07 5.99
C ALA A 147 -2.38 -8.83 5.13
N GLU A 148 -3.27 -7.98 5.62
CA GLU A 148 -4.49 -7.56 4.92
C GLU A 148 -4.22 -6.91 3.57
N ASP A 149 -3.08 -6.22 3.43
CA ASP A 149 -2.60 -5.63 2.19
C ASP A 149 -2.25 -6.69 1.14
N GLN A 150 -1.56 -7.76 1.54
CA GLN A 150 -1.25 -8.89 0.65
C GLN A 150 -2.51 -9.72 0.35
N ALA A 151 -3.39 -9.88 1.31
CA ALA A 151 -4.68 -10.55 1.11
C ALA A 151 -5.56 -9.75 0.13
N TRP A 152 -5.56 -8.41 0.23
CA TRP A 152 -6.22 -7.54 -0.73
C TRP A 152 -5.58 -7.63 -2.12
N ALA A 153 -4.25 -7.58 -2.20
CA ALA A 153 -3.52 -7.74 -3.47
C ALA A 153 -3.83 -9.06 -4.16
N LYS A 154 -3.95 -10.15 -3.40
CA LYS A 154 -4.41 -11.45 -3.94
C LYS A 154 -5.78 -11.33 -4.60
N VAL A 155 -6.75 -10.75 -3.90
CA VAL A 155 -8.12 -10.61 -4.41
C VAL A 155 -8.15 -9.81 -5.71
N ILE A 156 -7.48 -8.67 -5.78
CA ILE A 156 -7.49 -7.83 -6.97
C ILE A 156 -6.75 -8.47 -8.15
N ILE A 157 -5.64 -9.17 -7.91
CA ILE A 157 -4.88 -9.89 -8.94
C ILE A 157 -5.70 -11.06 -9.50
N GLU A 158 -6.35 -11.86 -8.66
CA GLU A 158 -7.23 -12.96 -9.08
C GLU A 158 -8.48 -12.45 -9.83
N ALA A 159 -8.94 -11.23 -9.53
CA ALA A 159 -10.03 -10.55 -10.24
C ALA A 159 -9.59 -9.93 -11.60
N GLY A 160 -8.30 -10.01 -11.96
CA GLY A 160 -7.77 -9.55 -13.25
C GLY A 160 -7.31 -8.08 -13.25
N TYR A 161 -7.21 -7.45 -12.09
CA TYR A 161 -6.60 -6.12 -11.95
C TYR A 161 -5.08 -6.22 -11.85
N LEU A 162 -4.44 -5.05 -11.91
CA LEU A 162 -2.99 -4.89 -11.80
C LEU A 162 -2.64 -4.22 -10.48
N LYS A 163 -1.44 -4.47 -10.01
CA LYS A 163 -0.76 -3.63 -9.01
C LYS A 163 0.48 -2.99 -9.63
N ALA A 164 0.94 -1.89 -9.08
CA ALA A 164 2.16 -1.25 -9.54
C ALA A 164 3.11 -0.92 -8.38
N TYR A 165 4.38 -0.76 -8.72
CA TYR A 165 5.43 -0.27 -7.84
C TYR A 165 5.91 1.10 -8.30
N SER A 166 6.02 2.05 -7.39
CA SER A 166 6.62 3.36 -7.64
C SER A 166 7.96 3.49 -6.92
N SER A 167 9.06 3.45 -7.65
CA SER A 167 10.41 3.64 -7.10
C SER A 167 10.68 5.09 -6.67
N THR A 168 9.82 6.02 -7.04
CA THR A 168 9.96 7.47 -6.78
C THR A 168 9.00 8.00 -5.71
N ALA A 169 7.98 7.24 -5.32
CA ALA A 169 7.14 7.52 -4.16
C ALA A 169 7.76 6.87 -2.92
N VAL A 170 8.70 7.58 -2.29
CA VAL A 170 9.61 7.03 -1.27
C VAL A 170 9.28 7.56 0.13
N VAL A 171 9.36 6.65 1.13
CA VAL A 171 9.30 6.96 2.57
C VAL A 171 10.50 6.40 3.30
#